data_577b3c2e2c96ce618260bc979616e855
#
_entry.id   577b3c2e2c96ce618260bc979616e855
#
_cell.length_a   1.000
_cell.length_b   1.000
_cell.length_c   1.000
_cell.angle_alpha   90.00
_cell.angle_beta   90.00
_cell.angle_gamma   90.00
#
_symmetry.space_group_name_H-M   'P 1'
#
loop_
_entity.id
_entity.type
_entity.pdbx_description
1 polymer ?
#
loop_
_entity_poly.entity_id
_entity_poly.type
_entity_poly.pdbx_seq_one_letter_code
_entity_poly.pdbx_strand_id
1 'polypeptide(L)'
;AAAPANGEAAAPADDAASAPAPHVYAPFVGAIDEVRLSRVARPAALILADAVSQGSESRLVVYGNDEEQSGFGFGGLGFLLKAVPVDAWVIIAILALMMVQSWIIMIRKSRNVARVASANESFRESFAKVGRRLELLADDAALAQRLQHASLWRLYRVAVNEIRTRREQGADTSAISAATIEAIRASMDAVRTKENQLLGAKLGTLSNAIAGGPYIGLLGTVLGIMVVFLGTAMAGDVNINAIAPGMAAALLATAMGLFVAIPALFGYNRLVSRNKEVSADMRVFVDEFVTRLAEVHGESQAQEASHRSAAPAGGRPAARETQPAAAEA
;
A
#
# COMPACT_ATOMS: atom_id res chain seq x y z
N ALA A 1 -26.72 54.53 -78.21
CA ALA A 1 -27.57 55.59 -78.77
C ALA A 1 -28.53 56.04 -77.69
N ALA A 2 -28.29 57.28 -77.32
CA ALA A 2 -29.16 58.42 -77.08
C ALA A 2 -30.21 58.37 -75.95
N ALA A 3 -29.92 59.25 -75.00
CA ALA A 3 -30.92 59.90 -74.11
C ALA A 3 -31.89 60.77 -74.99
N PRO A 4 -33.01 61.35 -74.51
CA PRO A 4 -33.01 62.50 -73.63
C PRO A 4 -34.08 62.53 -72.53
N ALA A 5 -33.86 63.15 -71.38
CA ALA A 5 -34.08 64.54 -70.97
C ALA A 5 -35.51 64.96 -70.64
N ASN A 6 -35.62 65.52 -69.40
CA ASN A 6 -36.46 66.61 -68.91
C ASN A 6 -37.94 66.36 -68.53
N GLY A 7 -38.23 66.86 -67.36
CA GLY A 7 -39.50 67.28 -66.82
C GLY A 7 -39.49 67.64 -65.37
N GLU A 8 -39.14 68.89 -65.13
CA GLU A 8 -39.22 69.63 -63.86
C GLU A 8 -40.67 69.96 -63.55
N ALA A 9 -41.11 69.78 -62.29
CA ALA A 9 -42.10 70.67 -61.68
C ALA A 9 -42.33 70.38 -60.20
N ALA A 10 -42.00 71.36 -59.40
CA ALA A 10 -42.66 71.96 -58.24
C ALA A 10 -43.24 71.08 -57.12
N ALA A 11 -42.79 71.38 -55.96
CA ALA A 11 -43.39 71.09 -54.64
C ALA A 11 -44.77 71.80 -54.51
N PRO A 12 -45.60 71.31 -53.59
CA PRO A 12 -45.89 72.13 -52.42
C PRO A 12 -45.76 71.32 -51.07
N ALA A 13 -45.68 72.18 -50.07
CA ALA A 13 -45.44 71.93 -48.69
C ALA A 13 -46.54 71.23 -47.90
N ASP A 14 -46.17 70.84 -46.71
CA ASP A 14 -46.98 70.58 -45.54
C ASP A 14 -47.81 69.30 -45.49
N ASP A 15 -47.31 68.28 -44.88
CA ASP A 15 -48.08 67.51 -43.90
C ASP A 15 -47.23 67.03 -42.76
N ALA A 16 -47.61 67.54 -41.59
CA ALA A 16 -47.01 67.13 -40.30
C ALA A 16 -47.25 65.61 -40.14
N ALA A 17 -46.25 64.86 -40.42
CA ALA A 17 -46.24 63.40 -40.16
C ALA A 17 -46.40 63.16 -38.67
N SER A 18 -47.60 62.73 -38.28
CA SER A 18 -47.82 62.16 -36.93
C SER A 18 -46.83 61.02 -36.68
N ALA A 19 -46.15 61.12 -35.55
CA ALA A 19 -45.28 60.09 -35.12
C ALA A 19 -46.01 58.73 -35.11
N PRO A 20 -45.44 57.66 -35.67
CA PRO A 20 -46.08 56.36 -35.66
C PRO A 20 -46.26 55.93 -34.20
N ALA A 21 -47.49 55.41 -33.89
CA ALA A 21 -47.83 54.89 -32.58
C ALA A 21 -46.81 53.81 -32.15
N PRO A 22 -46.45 53.73 -30.87
CA PRO A 22 -45.50 52.76 -30.42
C PRO A 22 -46.02 51.35 -30.75
N HIS A 23 -45.31 50.66 -31.63
CA HIS A 23 -45.60 49.26 -31.90
C HIS A 23 -45.34 48.45 -30.66
N VAL A 24 -46.36 47.99 -29.95
CA VAL A 24 -46.26 47.02 -28.86
C VAL A 24 -45.96 45.68 -29.51
N TYR A 25 -44.70 45.32 -29.50
CA TYR A 25 -44.27 44.01 -29.93
C TYR A 25 -44.68 42.98 -28.88
N ALA A 26 -45.29 41.87 -29.32
CA ALA A 26 -45.55 40.74 -28.43
C ALA A 26 -44.25 40.20 -27.86
N PRO A 27 -44.23 39.77 -26.59
CA PRO A 27 -43.01 39.20 -26.01
C PRO A 27 -42.58 37.96 -26.80
N PHE A 28 -41.26 37.88 -27.08
CA PHE A 28 -40.69 36.73 -27.77
C PHE A 28 -40.78 35.50 -26.88
N VAL A 29 -41.39 34.43 -27.35
CA VAL A 29 -41.44 33.13 -26.69
C VAL A 29 -40.67 32.13 -27.55
N GLY A 30 -39.45 31.80 -27.10
CA GLY A 30 -38.58 30.89 -27.82
C GLY A 30 -37.17 30.89 -27.20
N ALA A 31 -36.28 30.01 -27.69
CA ALA A 31 -34.89 30.01 -27.37
C ALA A 31 -34.13 30.99 -28.31
N ILE A 32 -33.25 31.82 -27.74
CA ILE A 32 -32.37 32.70 -28.52
C ILE A 32 -30.96 32.13 -28.33
N ASP A 33 -30.38 31.68 -29.43
CA ASP A 33 -28.99 31.22 -29.49
C ASP A 33 -28.23 32.20 -30.40
N GLU A 34 -27.10 32.71 -29.94
CA GLU A 34 -26.24 33.72 -30.58
C GLU A 34 -26.92 35.01 -31.07
N VAL A 35 -26.80 36.08 -30.27
CA VAL A 35 -27.20 37.45 -30.68
C VAL A 35 -25.99 38.18 -31.24
N ARG A 36 -26.07 38.64 -32.52
CA ARG A 36 -25.00 39.41 -33.16
C ARG A 36 -25.47 40.82 -33.51
N LEU A 37 -24.78 41.84 -33.01
CA LEU A 37 -25.02 43.25 -33.35
C LEU A 37 -23.92 43.72 -34.32
N SER A 38 -24.32 44.25 -35.47
CA SER A 38 -23.43 44.77 -36.52
C SER A 38 -23.64 46.23 -36.73
N ARG A 39 -22.56 47.02 -36.86
CA ARG A 39 -22.59 48.48 -37.15
C ARG A 39 -22.82 48.76 -38.62
N VAL A 40 -22.78 47.75 -39.46
CA VAL A 40 -22.95 47.86 -40.93
C VAL A 40 -24.08 46.97 -41.36
N ALA A 41 -24.94 47.43 -42.23
CA ALA A 41 -25.99 46.61 -42.83
C ALA A 41 -25.34 45.49 -43.67
N ARG A 42 -25.57 44.26 -43.28
CA ARG A 42 -25.08 43.10 -44.02
C ARG A 42 -26.03 42.70 -45.14
N PRO A 43 -25.53 42.26 -46.29
CA PRO A 43 -26.38 41.72 -47.34
C PRO A 43 -27.20 40.55 -46.84
N ALA A 44 -28.47 40.45 -47.26
CA ALA A 44 -29.36 39.35 -46.85
C ALA A 44 -28.81 37.96 -47.12
N ALA A 45 -28.04 37.81 -48.22
CA ALA A 45 -27.38 36.58 -48.57
C ALA A 45 -26.32 36.12 -47.53
N LEU A 46 -25.62 37.08 -46.89
CA LEU A 46 -24.63 36.79 -45.87
C LEU A 46 -25.31 36.37 -44.55
N ILE A 47 -26.42 37.04 -44.20
CA ILE A 47 -27.21 36.69 -43.01
C ILE A 47 -27.81 35.29 -43.18
N LEU A 48 -28.31 34.98 -44.37
CA LEU A 48 -28.87 33.65 -44.67
C LEU A 48 -27.76 32.57 -44.62
N ALA A 49 -26.56 32.87 -45.16
CA ALA A 49 -25.45 31.95 -45.10
C ALA A 49 -24.98 31.67 -43.66
N ASP A 50 -24.91 32.73 -42.81
CA ASP A 50 -24.62 32.60 -41.39
C ASP A 50 -25.67 31.77 -40.65
N ALA A 51 -26.96 32.03 -40.91
CA ALA A 51 -28.06 31.28 -40.29
C ALA A 51 -28.08 29.80 -40.72
N VAL A 52 -27.81 29.51 -42.00
CA VAL A 52 -27.72 28.13 -42.50
C VAL A 52 -26.47 27.41 -42.00
N SER A 53 -25.37 28.14 -41.79
CA SER A 53 -24.14 27.52 -41.29
C SER A 53 -24.20 27.16 -39.81
N GLN A 54 -25.07 27.82 -39.04
CA GLN A 54 -25.20 27.65 -37.57
C GLN A 54 -26.49 26.91 -37.17
N GLY A 55 -27.44 26.72 -38.08
CA GLY A 55 -28.65 25.98 -37.81
C GLY A 55 -28.44 24.48 -37.62
N SER A 56 -29.39 23.83 -36.96
CA SER A 56 -29.36 22.38 -36.71
C SER A 56 -29.30 21.51 -37.99
N GLU A 57 -29.58 22.12 -39.18
CA GLU A 57 -29.48 21.48 -40.49
C GLU A 57 -28.26 21.96 -41.31
N SER A 58 -27.24 22.46 -40.65
CA SER A 58 -25.99 22.95 -41.28
C SER A 58 -25.30 21.84 -42.06
N ARG A 59 -25.37 21.94 -43.40
CA ARG A 59 -24.64 21.04 -44.31
C ARG A 59 -23.14 21.38 -44.44
N LEU A 60 -22.71 22.53 -43.91
CA LEU A 60 -21.32 23.00 -43.96
C LEU A 60 -20.47 22.40 -42.84
N VAL A 61 -21.09 22.06 -41.72
CA VAL A 61 -20.42 21.33 -40.63
C VAL A 61 -21.14 19.99 -40.53
N VAL A 62 -20.59 19.00 -41.18
CA VAL A 62 -20.91 17.60 -40.87
C VAL A 62 -20.26 17.32 -39.52
N TYR A 63 -21.05 17.44 -38.46
CA TYR A 63 -20.67 16.77 -37.23
C TYR A 63 -20.58 15.28 -37.60
N GLY A 64 -19.34 14.74 -37.61
CA GLY A 64 -19.19 13.30 -37.72
C GLY A 64 -20.12 12.68 -36.69
N ASN A 65 -20.85 11.64 -37.07
CA ASN A 65 -21.60 10.88 -36.11
C ASN A 65 -20.67 10.68 -34.93
N ASP A 66 -20.96 11.32 -33.78
CA ASP A 66 -20.44 10.85 -32.52
C ASP A 66 -20.92 9.40 -32.44
N GLU A 67 -20.13 8.47 -32.98
CA GLU A 67 -20.19 7.10 -32.48
C GLU A 67 -20.21 7.31 -30.99
N GLU A 68 -21.32 6.98 -30.32
CA GLU A 68 -21.42 6.98 -28.89
C GLU A 68 -20.15 6.32 -28.40
N GLN A 69 -19.15 7.13 -28.09
CA GLN A 69 -17.99 6.67 -27.35
C GLN A 69 -18.62 6.27 -26.03
N SER A 70 -19.14 5.04 -26.04
CA SER A 70 -19.62 4.36 -24.84
C SER A 70 -18.61 4.65 -23.78
N GLY A 71 -19.04 5.49 -22.82
CA GLY A 71 -18.19 6.05 -21.80
C GLY A 71 -17.30 4.99 -21.20
N PHE A 72 -16.13 5.36 -20.81
CA PHE A 72 -15.10 4.67 -20.01
C PHE A 72 -15.30 3.15 -19.79
N GLY A 73 -15.90 2.45 -20.75
CA GLY A 73 -16.12 1.02 -20.77
C GLY A 73 -14.93 0.30 -21.42
N PHE A 74 -14.76 -0.97 -21.10
CA PHE A 74 -13.69 -1.85 -21.57
C PHE A 74 -13.44 -1.81 -23.11
N GLY A 75 -14.39 -1.31 -23.93
CA GLY A 75 -14.25 -1.12 -25.36
C GLY A 75 -13.22 -0.06 -25.75
N GLY A 76 -13.14 1.07 -25.02
CA GLY A 76 -12.14 2.12 -25.24
C GLY A 76 -10.73 1.66 -24.90
N LEU A 77 -10.57 0.85 -23.85
CA LEU A 77 -9.29 0.23 -23.51
C LEU A 77 -8.80 -0.73 -24.61
N GLY A 78 -9.71 -1.48 -25.24
CA GLY A 78 -9.35 -2.37 -26.36
C GLY A 78 -8.82 -1.62 -27.60
N PHE A 79 -9.40 -0.46 -27.92
CA PHE A 79 -8.91 0.42 -28.96
C PHE A 79 -7.54 0.99 -28.62
N LEU A 80 -7.35 1.50 -27.40
CA LEU A 80 -6.07 2.01 -26.91
C LEU A 80 -4.97 0.93 -26.96
N LEU A 81 -5.29 -0.31 -26.55
CA LEU A 81 -4.34 -1.43 -26.60
C LEU A 81 -3.92 -1.80 -28.02
N LYS A 82 -4.83 -1.69 -29.02
CA LYS A 82 -4.47 -1.91 -30.44
C LYS A 82 -3.60 -0.81 -31.04
N ALA A 83 -3.72 0.40 -30.53
CA ALA A 83 -2.96 1.55 -31.00
C ALA A 83 -1.57 1.67 -30.36
N VAL A 84 -1.22 0.82 -29.37
CA VAL A 84 0.06 0.85 -28.65
C VAL A 84 1.20 0.39 -29.55
N PRO A 85 2.26 1.20 -29.76
CA PRO A 85 3.44 0.80 -30.50
C PRO A 85 4.20 -0.32 -29.77
N VAL A 86 4.98 -1.12 -30.50
CA VAL A 86 5.69 -2.30 -29.97
C VAL A 86 6.61 -1.94 -28.80
N ASP A 87 7.27 -0.80 -28.86
CA ASP A 87 8.18 -0.32 -27.80
C ASP A 87 7.47 -0.09 -26.47
N ALA A 88 6.24 0.45 -26.51
CA ALA A 88 5.44 0.65 -25.31
C ALA A 88 4.95 -0.68 -24.72
N TRP A 89 4.76 -1.72 -25.51
CA TRP A 89 4.39 -3.07 -25.04
C TRP A 89 5.45 -3.67 -24.13
N VAL A 90 6.75 -3.41 -24.38
CA VAL A 90 7.83 -3.88 -23.51
C VAL A 90 7.68 -3.29 -22.11
N ILE A 91 7.41 -2.00 -22.00
CA ILE A 91 7.23 -1.31 -20.73
C ILE A 91 5.98 -1.85 -20.00
N ILE A 92 4.87 -2.00 -20.73
CA ILE A 92 3.63 -2.55 -20.18
C ILE A 92 3.84 -3.99 -19.70
N ALA A 93 4.60 -4.80 -20.42
CA ALA A 93 4.92 -6.17 -20.02
C ALA A 93 5.77 -6.22 -18.75
N ILE A 94 6.75 -5.34 -18.59
CA ILE A 94 7.57 -5.21 -17.37
C ILE A 94 6.66 -4.83 -16.19
N LEU A 95 5.78 -3.85 -16.36
CA LEU A 95 4.84 -3.42 -15.34
C LEU A 95 3.85 -4.54 -14.96
N ALA A 96 3.34 -5.28 -15.95
CA ALA A 96 2.47 -6.43 -15.72
C ALA A 96 3.18 -7.54 -14.93
N LEU A 97 4.44 -7.82 -15.27
CA LEU A 97 5.26 -8.78 -14.52
C LEU A 97 5.46 -8.33 -13.07
N MET A 98 5.78 -7.05 -12.84
CA MET A 98 5.92 -6.47 -11.51
C MET A 98 4.60 -6.54 -10.72
N MET A 99 3.47 -6.32 -11.36
CA MET A 99 2.14 -6.44 -10.76
C MET A 99 1.88 -7.86 -10.27
N VAL A 100 2.05 -8.85 -11.15
CA VAL A 100 1.84 -10.27 -10.81
C VAL A 100 2.77 -10.69 -9.67
N GLN A 101 4.05 -10.34 -9.74
CA GLN A 101 5.02 -10.63 -8.68
C GLN A 101 4.62 -10.00 -7.35
N SER A 102 4.20 -8.74 -7.35
CA SER A 102 3.73 -8.00 -6.18
C SER A 102 2.52 -8.68 -5.54
N TRP A 103 1.52 -9.07 -6.34
CA TRP A 103 0.33 -9.74 -5.86
C TRP A 103 0.61 -11.12 -5.27
N ILE A 104 1.48 -11.91 -5.93
CA ILE A 104 1.90 -13.22 -5.41
C ILE A 104 2.57 -13.06 -4.04
N ILE A 105 3.49 -12.09 -3.90
CA ILE A 105 4.17 -11.82 -2.64
C ILE A 105 3.17 -11.38 -1.58
N MET A 106 2.28 -10.46 -1.89
CA MET A 106 1.27 -9.92 -0.98
C MET A 106 0.34 -11.03 -0.45
N ILE A 107 -0.20 -11.87 -1.34
CA ILE A 107 -1.12 -12.94 -0.96
C ILE A 107 -0.40 -14.01 -0.13
N ARG A 108 0.78 -14.48 -0.58
CA ARG A 108 1.53 -15.52 0.14
C ARG A 108 1.98 -15.03 1.51
N LYS A 109 2.46 -13.78 1.59
CA LYS A 109 2.94 -13.19 2.83
C LYS A 109 1.80 -12.92 3.81
N SER A 110 0.69 -12.37 3.34
CA SER A 110 -0.50 -12.15 4.16
C SER A 110 -1.02 -13.46 4.78
N ARG A 111 -1.10 -14.53 3.98
CA ARG A 111 -1.49 -15.86 4.47
C ARG A 111 -0.50 -16.42 5.49
N ASN A 112 0.80 -16.21 5.28
CA ASN A 112 1.83 -16.67 6.21
C ASN A 112 1.74 -15.94 7.55
N VAL A 113 1.66 -14.62 7.53
CA VAL A 113 1.55 -13.80 8.76
C VAL A 113 0.26 -14.13 9.52
N ALA A 114 -0.85 -14.31 8.81
CA ALA A 114 -2.12 -14.72 9.43
C ALA A 114 -2.01 -16.11 10.11
N ARG A 115 -1.32 -17.09 9.48
CA ARG A 115 -1.07 -18.39 10.10
C ARG A 115 -0.20 -18.29 11.36
N VAL A 116 0.85 -17.47 11.31
CA VAL A 116 1.72 -17.23 12.48
C VAL A 116 0.92 -16.60 13.61
N ALA A 117 0.12 -15.57 13.34
CA ALA A 117 -0.72 -14.91 14.34
C ALA A 117 -1.74 -15.88 14.98
N SER A 118 -2.46 -16.65 14.19
CA SER A 118 -3.42 -17.65 14.69
C SER A 118 -2.72 -18.76 15.48
N ALA A 119 -1.55 -19.22 15.04
CA ALA A 119 -0.77 -20.21 15.78
C ALA A 119 -0.22 -19.66 17.10
N ASN A 120 0.18 -18.38 17.13
CA ASN A 120 0.58 -17.70 18.35
C ASN A 120 -0.56 -17.62 19.37
N GLU A 121 -1.78 -17.31 18.92
CA GLU A 121 -2.96 -17.29 19.81
C GLU A 121 -3.22 -18.66 20.43
N SER A 122 -3.22 -19.73 19.62
CA SER A 122 -3.36 -21.10 20.10
C SER A 122 -2.25 -21.50 21.08
N PHE A 123 -1.04 -21.01 20.88
CA PHE A 123 0.07 -21.20 21.80
C PHE A 123 -0.18 -20.47 23.13
N ARG A 124 -0.62 -19.21 23.09
CA ARG A 124 -0.92 -18.42 24.31
C ARG A 124 -1.99 -19.10 25.18
N GLU A 125 -3.07 -19.61 24.55
CA GLU A 125 -4.10 -20.37 25.25
C GLU A 125 -3.53 -21.62 25.95
N SER A 126 -2.62 -22.32 25.28
CA SER A 126 -1.97 -23.50 25.84
C SER A 126 -0.98 -23.11 26.95
N PHE A 127 -0.20 -22.06 26.75
CA PHE A 127 0.78 -21.57 27.73
C PHE A 127 0.13 -21.02 29.00
N ALA A 128 -1.03 -20.37 28.90
CA ALA A 128 -1.78 -19.89 30.05
C ALA A 128 -2.19 -21.00 31.02
N LYS A 129 -2.35 -22.24 30.55
CA LYS A 129 -2.77 -23.42 31.33
C LYS A 129 -1.61 -24.12 32.04
N VAL A 130 -0.36 -23.79 31.73
CA VAL A 130 0.83 -24.56 32.20
C VAL A 130 1.18 -24.30 33.68
N GLY A 131 0.75 -23.17 34.23
CA GLY A 131 1.05 -22.83 35.61
C GLY A 131 2.54 -22.76 35.91
N ARG A 132 3.02 -23.43 36.99
CA ARG A 132 4.44 -23.39 37.46
C ARG A 132 5.39 -24.30 36.69
N ARG A 133 4.89 -25.31 35.96
CA ARG A 133 5.74 -26.27 35.21
C ARG A 133 5.97 -25.79 33.77
N LEU A 134 6.85 -24.80 33.62
CA LEU A 134 7.10 -24.15 32.32
C LEU A 134 7.61 -25.07 31.22
N GLU A 135 8.07 -26.30 31.53
CA GLU A 135 8.63 -27.26 30.57
C GLU A 135 7.59 -28.22 29.98
N LEU A 136 6.38 -28.31 30.56
CA LEU A 136 5.39 -29.35 30.22
C LEU A 136 4.94 -29.36 28.76
N LEU A 137 4.81 -28.20 28.15
CA LEU A 137 4.37 -28.09 26.74
C LEU A 137 5.42 -28.64 25.76
N ALA A 138 6.70 -28.65 26.13
CA ALA A 138 7.78 -29.12 25.27
C ALA A 138 7.75 -30.63 25.03
N ASP A 139 7.11 -31.40 25.91
CA ASP A 139 7.06 -32.85 25.85
C ASP A 139 5.88 -33.37 25.04
N ASP A 140 4.90 -32.53 24.71
CA ASP A 140 3.76 -32.90 23.89
C ASP A 140 4.09 -32.81 22.39
N ALA A 141 4.39 -33.96 21.78
CA ALA A 141 4.71 -34.04 20.34
C ALA A 141 3.54 -33.64 19.43
N ALA A 142 2.28 -33.90 19.85
CA ALA A 142 1.11 -33.54 19.08
C ALA A 142 0.92 -32.01 19.07
N LEU A 143 1.12 -31.37 20.22
CA LEU A 143 1.09 -29.92 20.36
C LEU A 143 2.23 -29.26 19.56
N ALA A 144 3.44 -29.82 19.61
CA ALA A 144 4.58 -29.36 18.85
C ALA A 144 4.33 -29.32 17.34
N GLN A 145 3.64 -30.33 16.79
CA GLN A 145 3.29 -30.38 15.39
C GLN A 145 2.21 -29.36 15.02
N ARG A 146 1.23 -29.13 15.88
CA ARG A 146 0.18 -28.12 15.67
C ARG A 146 0.75 -26.69 15.73
N LEU A 147 1.70 -26.44 16.61
CA LEU A 147 2.28 -25.12 16.87
C LEU A 147 3.58 -24.84 16.10
N GLN A 148 3.98 -25.71 15.17
CA GLN A 148 5.20 -25.54 14.38
C GLN A 148 5.30 -24.19 13.65
N HIS A 149 4.17 -23.58 13.31
CA HIS A 149 4.10 -22.26 12.65
C HIS A 149 4.10 -21.10 13.62
N ALA A 150 3.90 -21.33 14.93
CA ALA A 150 3.90 -20.28 15.94
C ALA A 150 5.33 -19.78 16.19
N SER A 151 5.54 -18.46 16.07
CA SER A 151 6.83 -17.86 16.44
C SER A 151 7.07 -17.94 17.95
N LEU A 152 6.02 -17.79 18.76
CA LEU A 152 6.09 -17.94 20.21
C LEU A 152 6.51 -19.35 20.64
N TRP A 153 6.04 -20.38 19.94
CA TRP A 153 6.48 -21.75 20.17
C TRP A 153 7.99 -21.94 19.92
N ARG A 154 8.52 -21.31 18.89
CA ARG A 154 9.97 -21.38 18.61
C ARG A 154 10.82 -20.70 19.70
N LEU A 155 10.36 -19.54 20.19
CA LEU A 155 10.99 -18.87 21.33
C LEU A 155 10.93 -19.74 22.60
N TYR A 156 9.76 -20.28 22.91
CA TYR A 156 9.57 -21.16 24.06
C TYR A 156 10.47 -22.40 24.00
N ARG A 157 10.55 -23.07 22.85
CA ARG A 157 11.40 -24.25 22.68
C ARG A 157 12.87 -23.95 22.95
N VAL A 158 13.38 -22.81 22.49
CA VAL A 158 14.78 -22.44 22.73
C VAL A 158 15.01 -22.22 24.21
N ALA A 159 14.11 -21.52 24.90
CA ALA A 159 14.23 -21.33 26.35
C ALA A 159 14.22 -22.65 27.12
N VAL A 160 13.28 -23.56 26.80
CA VAL A 160 13.20 -24.86 27.48
C VAL A 160 14.43 -25.73 27.17
N ASN A 161 14.90 -25.74 25.93
CA ASN A 161 16.11 -26.48 25.59
C ASN A 161 17.34 -25.95 26.35
N GLU A 162 17.49 -24.63 26.51
CA GLU A 162 18.57 -24.02 27.27
C GLU A 162 18.50 -24.43 28.74
N ILE A 163 17.31 -24.46 29.34
CA ILE A 163 17.08 -24.94 30.70
C ILE A 163 17.48 -26.40 30.83
N ARG A 164 17.08 -27.26 29.89
CA ARG A 164 17.40 -28.71 29.91
C ARG A 164 18.89 -28.99 29.75
N THR A 165 19.54 -28.33 28.81
CA THR A 165 20.98 -28.48 28.56
C THR A 165 21.78 -28.14 29.80
N ARG A 166 21.41 -27.08 30.51
CA ARG A 166 22.09 -26.70 31.77
C ARG A 166 21.84 -27.67 32.90
N ARG A 167 20.62 -28.23 32.96
CA ARG A 167 20.28 -29.29 33.90
C ARG A 167 21.14 -30.56 33.65
N GLU A 168 21.34 -30.97 32.43
CA GLU A 168 22.17 -32.10 32.03
C GLU A 168 23.64 -31.87 32.33
N GLN A 169 24.13 -30.63 32.29
CA GLN A 169 25.50 -30.23 32.63
C GLN A 169 25.75 -30.17 34.14
N GLY A 170 24.80 -30.60 34.98
CA GLY A 170 24.96 -30.68 36.42
C GLY A 170 24.84 -29.32 37.15
N ALA A 171 24.33 -28.30 36.51
CA ALA A 171 23.95 -27.07 37.19
C ALA A 171 22.80 -27.36 38.16
N ASP A 172 23.00 -27.02 39.42
CA ASP A 172 22.02 -27.22 40.49
C ASP A 172 20.72 -26.47 40.10
N THR A 173 19.67 -27.23 39.77
CA THR A 173 18.42 -26.66 39.23
C THR A 173 17.52 -26.06 40.27
N SER A 174 17.85 -26.19 41.52
CA SER A 174 17.14 -25.57 42.64
C SER A 174 17.28 -24.04 42.63
N ALA A 175 18.37 -23.52 42.04
CA ALA A 175 18.66 -22.09 42.00
C ALA A 175 19.18 -21.66 40.62
N ILE A 176 18.29 -21.32 39.70
CA ILE A 176 18.71 -20.67 38.47
C ILE A 176 19.24 -19.28 38.78
N SER A 177 20.54 -19.04 38.51
CA SER A 177 21.15 -17.75 38.75
C SER A 177 20.62 -16.65 37.84
N ALA A 178 20.66 -15.39 38.29
CA ALA A 178 20.27 -14.24 37.47
C ALA A 178 21.06 -14.21 36.14
N ALA A 179 22.33 -14.64 36.14
CA ALA A 179 23.12 -14.74 34.91
C ALA A 179 22.57 -15.80 33.95
N THR A 180 22.03 -16.90 34.48
CA THR A 180 21.36 -17.94 33.66
C THR A 180 20.07 -17.44 33.04
N ILE A 181 19.26 -16.71 33.80
CA ILE A 181 18.02 -16.10 33.31
C ILE A 181 18.32 -15.11 32.17
N GLU A 182 19.35 -14.29 32.34
CA GLU A 182 19.77 -13.34 31.31
C GLU A 182 20.33 -14.06 30.06
N ALA A 183 21.03 -15.16 30.20
CA ALA A 183 21.48 -15.96 29.05
C ALA A 183 20.31 -16.60 28.29
N ILE A 184 19.27 -17.07 28.99
CA ILE A 184 18.05 -17.60 28.37
C ILE A 184 17.33 -16.47 27.62
N ARG A 185 17.19 -15.27 28.22
CA ARG A 185 16.64 -14.09 27.58
C ARG A 185 17.39 -13.74 26.30
N ALA A 186 18.72 -13.72 26.34
CA ALA A 186 19.54 -13.43 25.16
C ALA A 186 19.35 -14.46 24.04
N SER A 187 19.23 -15.75 24.38
CA SER A 187 18.94 -16.81 23.42
C SER A 187 17.55 -16.65 22.78
N MET A 188 16.53 -16.29 23.57
CA MET A 188 15.20 -15.98 23.06
C MET A 188 15.20 -14.75 22.15
N ASP A 189 15.92 -13.68 22.52
CA ASP A 189 16.03 -12.46 21.73
C ASP A 189 16.76 -12.69 20.39
N ALA A 190 17.74 -13.59 20.35
CA ALA A 190 18.39 -14.00 19.11
C ALA A 190 17.40 -14.67 18.15
N VAL A 191 16.55 -15.56 18.66
CA VAL A 191 15.48 -16.21 17.87
C VAL A 191 14.43 -15.19 17.44
N ARG A 192 14.00 -14.28 18.33
CA ARG A 192 13.08 -13.19 18.01
C ARG A 192 13.60 -12.33 16.86
N THR A 193 14.88 -11.99 16.87
CA THR A 193 15.53 -11.21 15.81
C THR A 193 15.46 -11.96 14.49
N LYS A 194 15.74 -13.26 14.47
CA LYS A 194 15.64 -14.12 13.29
C LYS A 194 14.21 -14.20 12.76
N GLU A 195 13.23 -14.37 13.65
CA GLU A 195 11.81 -14.38 13.27
C GLU A 195 11.36 -13.04 12.65
N ASN A 196 11.79 -11.91 13.22
CA ASN A 196 11.53 -10.58 12.67
C ASN A 196 12.12 -10.40 11.27
N GLN A 197 13.34 -10.92 11.02
CA GLN A 197 13.93 -10.93 9.69
C GLN A 197 13.11 -11.77 8.71
N LEU A 198 12.63 -12.94 9.12
CA LEU A 198 11.75 -13.78 8.30
C LEU A 198 10.40 -13.12 8.01
N LEU A 199 9.82 -12.43 9.01
CA LEU A 199 8.61 -11.64 8.83
C LEU A 199 8.83 -10.46 7.89
N GLY A 200 9.99 -9.82 7.92
CA GLY A 200 10.38 -8.73 7.01
C GLY A 200 10.80 -9.18 5.61
N ALA A 201 11.16 -10.45 5.43
CA ALA A 201 11.64 -10.97 4.16
C ALA A 201 10.65 -10.73 3.02
N LYS A 202 11.16 -10.35 1.83
CA LYS A 202 10.40 -10.03 0.61
C LYS A 202 9.53 -8.76 0.67
N LEU A 203 9.47 -8.03 1.79
CA LEU A 203 8.82 -6.72 1.82
C LEU A 203 9.59 -5.69 0.98
N GLY A 204 10.91 -5.82 0.88
CA GLY A 204 11.73 -4.99 -0.01
C GLY A 204 11.32 -5.08 -1.48
N THR A 205 10.98 -6.28 -1.97
CA THR A 205 10.49 -6.45 -3.35
C THR A 205 9.16 -5.70 -3.57
N LEU A 206 8.28 -5.71 -2.56
CA LEU A 206 7.02 -4.97 -2.61
C LEU A 206 7.28 -3.45 -2.59
N SER A 207 8.22 -3.00 -1.76
CA SER A 207 8.67 -1.61 -1.72
C SER A 207 9.25 -1.15 -3.08
N ASN A 208 10.03 -2.01 -3.73
CA ASN A 208 10.56 -1.72 -5.07
C ASN A 208 9.45 -1.60 -6.13
N ALA A 209 8.37 -2.39 -6.03
CA ALA A 209 7.22 -2.26 -6.92
C ALA A 209 6.46 -0.93 -6.69
N ILE A 210 6.36 -0.48 -5.45
CA ILE A 210 5.72 0.80 -5.08
C ILE A 210 6.51 1.97 -5.65
N ALA A 211 7.83 1.97 -5.48
CA ALA A 211 8.70 3.05 -5.97
C ALA A 211 8.94 2.94 -7.47
N GLY A 212 9.25 1.75 -7.99
CA GLY A 212 9.63 1.52 -9.37
C GLY A 212 8.49 1.61 -10.36
N GLY A 213 7.27 1.22 -9.96
CA GLY A 213 6.10 1.26 -10.85
C GLY A 213 5.87 2.61 -11.51
N PRO A 214 5.72 3.71 -10.74
CA PRO A 214 5.53 5.04 -11.30
C PRO A 214 6.72 5.52 -12.14
N TYR A 215 7.97 5.20 -11.75
CA TYR A 215 9.15 5.59 -12.52
C TYR A 215 9.24 4.89 -13.87
N ILE A 216 8.93 3.59 -13.91
CA ILE A 216 8.88 2.84 -15.17
C ILE A 216 7.71 3.34 -16.03
N GLY A 217 6.57 3.68 -15.42
CA GLY A 217 5.46 4.31 -16.12
C GLY A 217 5.83 5.67 -16.70
N LEU A 218 6.52 6.51 -15.94
CA LEU A 218 7.01 7.81 -16.39
C LEU A 218 8.03 7.65 -17.54
N LEU A 219 8.94 6.68 -17.43
CA LEU A 219 9.86 6.35 -18.54
C LEU A 219 9.09 6.00 -19.81
N GLY A 220 7.97 5.27 -19.66
CA GLY A 220 7.08 4.93 -20.78
C GLY A 220 6.48 6.16 -21.44
N THR A 221 6.05 7.19 -20.67
CA THR A 221 5.57 8.44 -21.27
C THR A 221 6.66 9.19 -21.99
N VAL A 222 7.84 9.31 -21.40
CA VAL A 222 8.95 10.05 -22.02
C VAL A 222 9.35 9.39 -23.35
N LEU A 223 9.53 8.07 -23.37
CA LEU A 223 9.87 7.33 -24.60
C LEU A 223 8.74 7.39 -25.64
N GLY A 224 7.49 7.24 -25.22
CA GLY A 224 6.35 7.30 -26.13
C GLY A 224 6.18 8.67 -26.79
N ILE A 225 6.31 9.75 -26.03
CA ILE A 225 6.26 11.12 -26.56
C ILE A 225 7.47 11.38 -27.48
N MET A 226 8.65 10.92 -27.12
CA MET A 226 9.85 11.07 -27.95
C MET A 226 9.67 10.40 -29.33
N VAL A 227 9.13 9.20 -29.39
CA VAL A 227 8.84 8.49 -30.64
C VAL A 227 7.83 9.24 -31.49
N VAL A 228 6.79 9.81 -30.88
CA VAL A 228 5.77 10.61 -31.59
C VAL A 228 6.41 11.85 -32.21
N PHE A 229 7.22 12.60 -31.47
CA PHE A 229 7.90 13.79 -32.00
C PHE A 229 8.93 13.44 -33.11
N LEU A 230 9.65 12.35 -32.96
CA LEU A 230 10.56 11.87 -34.02
C LEU A 230 9.77 11.54 -35.27
N GLY A 231 8.65 10.84 -35.15
CA GLY A 231 7.78 10.49 -36.28
C GLY A 231 7.25 11.73 -37.02
N THR A 232 6.79 12.74 -36.29
CA THR A 232 6.29 14.01 -36.88
C THR A 232 7.41 14.81 -37.57
N ALA A 233 8.61 14.86 -36.95
CA ALA A 233 9.76 15.53 -37.55
C ALA A 233 10.19 14.88 -38.85
N MET A 234 10.10 13.56 -38.96
CA MET A 234 10.41 12.82 -40.19
C MET A 234 9.33 12.96 -41.29
N ALA A 235 8.06 13.06 -40.87
CA ALA A 235 6.95 13.19 -41.80
C ALA A 235 6.81 14.61 -42.42
N GLY A 236 7.35 15.63 -41.75
CA GLY A 236 7.30 17.02 -42.23
C GLY A 236 5.90 17.65 -42.11
N ASP A 237 4.89 16.93 -41.71
CA ASP A 237 3.50 17.39 -41.53
C ASP A 237 2.94 16.94 -40.16
N VAL A 238 2.19 17.82 -39.51
CA VAL A 238 1.62 17.57 -38.18
C VAL A 238 0.16 17.16 -38.30
N ASN A 239 -0.09 15.86 -38.33
CA ASN A 239 -1.45 15.32 -38.34
C ASN A 239 -1.82 14.80 -36.95
N ILE A 240 -2.83 15.39 -36.31
CA ILE A 240 -3.31 15.00 -34.97
C ILE A 240 -3.72 13.53 -34.93
N ASN A 241 -4.36 13.00 -35.99
CA ASN A 241 -4.77 11.61 -36.03
C ASN A 241 -3.60 10.61 -36.01
N ALA A 242 -2.40 11.03 -36.48
CA ALA A 242 -1.18 10.25 -36.43
C ALA A 242 -0.51 10.32 -35.03
N ILE A 243 -0.64 11.44 -34.32
CA ILE A 243 -0.02 11.73 -33.02
C ILE A 243 -0.82 11.14 -31.86
N ALA A 244 -2.14 11.27 -31.89
CA ALA A 244 -3.03 10.95 -30.78
C ALA A 244 -2.89 9.50 -30.26
N PRO A 245 -2.78 8.45 -31.10
CA PRO A 245 -2.60 7.07 -30.61
C PRO A 245 -1.30 6.88 -29.82
N GLY A 246 -0.19 7.46 -30.29
CA GLY A 246 1.11 7.38 -29.63
C GLY A 246 1.12 8.09 -28.27
N MET A 247 0.50 9.27 -28.20
CA MET A 247 0.36 9.99 -26.92
C MET A 247 -0.54 9.22 -25.94
N ALA A 248 -1.65 8.67 -26.41
CA ALA A 248 -2.54 7.87 -25.58
C ALA A 248 -1.83 6.62 -25.03
N ALA A 249 -1.03 5.95 -25.85
CA ALA A 249 -0.21 4.81 -25.42
C ALA A 249 0.82 5.21 -24.34
N ALA A 250 1.47 6.37 -24.50
CA ALA A 250 2.40 6.89 -23.52
C ALA A 250 1.71 7.13 -22.16
N LEU A 251 0.55 7.79 -22.16
CA LEU A 251 -0.23 8.03 -20.94
C LEU A 251 -0.71 6.72 -20.29
N LEU A 252 -1.07 5.72 -21.10
CA LEU A 252 -1.45 4.40 -20.62
C LEU A 252 -0.33 3.74 -19.83
N ALA A 253 0.94 3.87 -20.26
CA ALA A 253 2.09 3.33 -19.54
C ALA A 253 2.19 3.91 -18.11
N THR A 254 1.99 5.22 -17.94
CA THR A 254 1.99 5.84 -16.60
C THR A 254 0.79 5.38 -15.76
N ALA A 255 -0.39 5.31 -16.35
CA ALA A 255 -1.58 4.78 -15.66
C ALA A 255 -1.35 3.34 -15.16
N MET A 256 -0.73 2.48 -15.98
CA MET A 256 -0.35 1.13 -15.58
C MET A 256 0.71 1.12 -14.47
N GLY A 257 1.69 2.02 -14.48
CA GLY A 257 2.67 2.17 -13.41
C GLY A 257 2.01 2.48 -12.05
N LEU A 258 1.04 3.40 -12.04
CA LEU A 258 0.26 3.73 -10.86
C LEU A 258 -0.65 2.56 -10.43
N PHE A 259 -1.25 1.87 -11.39
CA PHE A 259 -2.09 0.71 -11.12
C PHE A 259 -1.34 -0.45 -10.45
N VAL A 260 -0.04 -0.60 -10.73
CA VAL A 260 0.86 -1.53 -10.04
C VAL A 260 1.18 -1.04 -8.62
N ALA A 261 1.52 0.24 -8.48
CA ALA A 261 2.05 0.81 -7.24
C ALA A 261 1.00 0.94 -6.14
N ILE A 262 -0.23 1.35 -6.48
CA ILE A 262 -1.27 1.65 -5.49
C ILE A 262 -1.68 0.41 -4.68
N PRO A 263 -2.06 -0.73 -5.30
CA PRO A 263 -2.39 -1.93 -4.54
C PRO A 263 -1.19 -2.49 -3.74
N ALA A 264 0.02 -2.38 -4.31
CA ALA A 264 1.25 -2.78 -3.62
C ALA A 264 1.49 -1.96 -2.35
N LEU A 265 1.22 -0.66 -2.38
CA LEU A 265 1.34 0.25 -1.23
C LEU A 265 0.38 -0.14 -0.10
N PHE A 266 -0.90 -0.35 -0.41
CA PHE A 266 -1.88 -0.79 0.59
C PHE A 266 -1.52 -2.15 1.18
N GLY A 267 -1.11 -3.10 0.34
CA GLY A 267 -0.67 -4.41 0.77
C GLY A 267 0.58 -4.37 1.65
N TYR A 268 1.55 -3.56 1.28
CA TYR A 268 2.78 -3.33 2.05
C TYR A 268 2.47 -2.77 3.45
N ASN A 269 1.69 -1.69 3.52
CA ASN A 269 1.34 -1.04 4.78
C ASN A 269 0.60 -2.01 5.73
N ARG A 270 -0.36 -2.79 5.18
CA ARG A 270 -1.07 -3.81 5.95
C ARG A 270 -0.12 -4.90 6.49
N LEU A 271 0.82 -5.37 5.67
CA LEU A 271 1.80 -6.39 6.06
C LEU A 271 2.77 -5.86 7.12
N VAL A 272 3.27 -4.63 6.97
CA VAL A 272 4.15 -3.98 7.95
C VAL A 272 3.44 -3.85 9.31
N SER A 273 2.19 -3.40 9.33
CA SER A 273 1.40 -3.30 10.56
C SER A 273 1.24 -4.67 11.25
N ARG A 274 0.84 -5.69 10.49
CA ARG A 274 0.71 -7.06 11.02
C ARG A 274 2.03 -7.66 11.52
N ASN A 275 3.13 -7.39 10.82
CA ASN A 275 4.45 -7.84 11.27
C ASN A 275 4.85 -7.18 12.59
N LYS A 276 4.52 -5.89 12.78
CA LYS A 276 4.75 -5.17 14.04
C LYS A 276 3.95 -5.77 15.19
N GLU A 277 2.68 -6.13 14.96
CA GLU A 277 1.84 -6.81 15.95
C GLU A 277 2.48 -8.13 16.40
N VAL A 278 2.86 -9.01 15.47
CA VAL A 278 3.52 -10.28 15.79
C VAL A 278 4.87 -10.07 16.50
N SER A 279 5.63 -9.05 16.09
CA SER A 279 6.90 -8.70 16.74
C SER A 279 6.72 -8.20 18.17
N ALA A 280 5.69 -7.40 18.42
CA ALA A 280 5.32 -6.95 19.75
C ALA A 280 4.89 -8.13 20.64
N ASP A 281 4.08 -9.04 20.12
CA ASP A 281 3.68 -10.27 20.80
C ASP A 281 4.88 -11.13 21.24
N MET A 282 5.86 -11.29 20.35
CA MET A 282 7.09 -12.02 20.69
C MET A 282 7.87 -11.34 21.81
N ARG A 283 7.93 -10.01 21.80
CA ARG A 283 8.62 -9.25 22.86
C ARG A 283 7.93 -9.43 24.21
N VAL A 284 6.61 -9.22 24.24
CA VAL A 284 5.80 -9.40 25.46
C VAL A 284 5.95 -10.81 26.02
N PHE A 285 5.95 -11.81 25.13
CA PHE A 285 6.13 -13.20 25.54
C PHE A 285 7.51 -13.47 26.15
N VAL A 286 8.59 -12.91 25.57
CA VAL A 286 9.95 -13.06 26.16
C VAL A 286 9.98 -12.48 27.57
N ASP A 287 9.46 -11.27 27.76
CA ASP A 287 9.41 -10.61 29.06
C ASP A 287 8.56 -11.39 30.07
N GLU A 288 7.38 -11.89 29.64
CA GLU A 288 6.48 -12.73 30.46
C GLU A 288 7.16 -14.05 30.88
N PHE A 289 7.79 -14.75 29.93
CA PHE A 289 8.45 -16.02 30.21
C PHE A 289 9.61 -15.86 31.20
N VAL A 290 10.46 -14.85 30.98
CA VAL A 290 11.59 -14.53 31.84
C VAL A 290 11.15 -14.17 33.25
N THR A 291 10.09 -13.37 33.39
CA THR A 291 9.52 -12.98 34.68
C THR A 291 8.97 -14.22 35.42
N ARG A 292 8.17 -15.05 34.76
CA ARG A 292 7.67 -16.31 35.37
C ARG A 292 8.79 -17.26 35.75
N LEU A 293 9.85 -17.34 34.95
CA LEU A 293 11.03 -18.16 35.25
C LEU A 293 11.73 -17.64 36.52
N ALA A 294 11.90 -16.32 36.66
CA ALA A 294 12.48 -15.71 37.82
C ALA A 294 11.65 -15.93 39.10
N GLU A 295 10.31 -15.80 39.00
CA GLU A 295 9.39 -16.04 40.12
C GLU A 295 9.46 -17.50 40.62
N VAL A 296 9.37 -18.48 39.71
CA VAL A 296 9.40 -19.91 40.07
C VAL A 296 10.68 -20.29 40.79
N HIS A 297 11.83 -19.73 40.40
CA HIS A 297 13.11 -20.05 40.98
C HIS A 297 13.51 -19.13 42.16
N GLY A 298 12.99 -17.90 42.22
CA GLY A 298 13.15 -16.98 43.34
C GLY A 298 12.43 -17.48 44.59
N GLU A 299 11.24 -18.01 44.47
CA GLU A 299 10.48 -18.63 45.56
C GLU A 299 11.21 -19.90 46.12
N SER A 300 11.80 -20.69 45.20
CA SER A 300 12.59 -21.86 45.62
C SER A 300 13.80 -21.47 46.48
N GLN A 301 14.50 -20.39 46.10
CA GLN A 301 15.63 -19.87 46.90
C GLN A 301 15.19 -19.38 48.29
N ALA A 302 14.06 -18.65 48.36
CA ALA A 302 13.53 -18.17 49.62
C ALA A 302 13.11 -19.32 50.54
N GLN A 303 12.57 -20.39 49.99
CA GLN A 303 12.12 -21.57 50.72
C GLN A 303 13.34 -22.41 51.23
N GLU A 304 14.39 -22.59 50.43
CA GLU A 304 15.64 -23.21 50.86
C GLU A 304 16.39 -22.39 51.91
N ALA A 305 16.40 -21.06 51.77
CA ALA A 305 17.01 -20.19 52.77
C ALA A 305 16.28 -20.27 54.11
N SER A 306 14.95 -20.37 54.10
CA SER A 306 14.14 -20.56 55.31
C SER A 306 14.36 -21.93 55.95
N HIS A 307 14.47 -22.99 55.15
CA HIS A 307 14.82 -24.34 55.64
C HIS A 307 16.23 -24.41 56.24
N ARG A 308 17.21 -23.77 55.63
CA ARG A 308 18.58 -23.68 56.17
C ARG A 308 18.64 -22.89 57.47
N SER A 309 17.86 -21.85 57.62
CA SER A 309 17.73 -21.05 58.83
C SER A 309 16.96 -21.78 59.96
N ALA A 310 16.06 -22.69 59.60
CA ALA A 310 15.30 -23.51 60.55
C ALA A 310 15.98 -24.81 60.98
N ALA A 311 17.09 -25.18 60.36
CA ALA A 311 17.88 -26.32 60.81
C ALA A 311 18.50 -26.02 62.18
N PRO A 312 18.21 -26.84 63.25
CA PRO A 312 18.77 -26.57 64.59
C PRO A 312 20.27 -26.63 64.54
N ALA A 313 20.93 -25.61 65.14
CA ALA A 313 22.38 -25.55 65.32
C ALA A 313 22.81 -26.78 66.10
N GLY A 314 23.03 -27.88 65.42
CA GLY A 314 23.54 -29.13 65.95
C GLY A 314 24.91 -28.90 66.57
N GLY A 315 24.92 -29.07 67.87
CA GLY A 315 26.00 -29.32 68.78
C GLY A 315 27.40 -28.88 68.35
N ARG A 316 27.84 -27.75 68.85
CA ARG A 316 29.28 -27.51 69.04
C ARG A 316 29.81 -28.68 69.86
N PRO A 317 30.86 -29.42 69.42
CA PRO A 317 31.57 -30.35 70.29
C PRO A 317 32.25 -29.57 71.41
N ALA A 318 31.99 -29.96 72.69
CA ALA A 318 32.58 -29.40 73.87
C ALA A 318 34.10 -29.40 73.76
N ALA A 319 34.71 -28.26 73.95
CA ALA A 319 36.17 -28.11 74.09
C ALA A 319 36.58 -28.98 75.26
N ARG A 320 37.44 -29.98 74.98
CA ARG A 320 38.19 -30.78 75.96
C ARG A 320 39.15 -29.85 76.67
N GLU A 321 38.89 -29.56 77.93
CA GLU A 321 39.86 -28.95 78.83
C GLU A 321 41.13 -29.82 78.89
N THR A 322 42.25 -29.30 78.43
CA THR A 322 43.54 -29.85 78.66
C THR A 322 44.07 -29.32 80.02
N GLN A 323 44.16 -30.20 80.99
CA GLN A 323 44.74 -30.00 82.26
C GLN A 323 46.23 -29.71 82.10
N PRO A 324 46.81 -28.71 82.80
CA PRO A 324 48.26 -28.50 82.77
C PRO A 324 48.95 -29.53 83.62
N ALA A 325 49.92 -30.27 83.08
CA ALA A 325 50.85 -31.11 83.80
C ALA A 325 51.84 -30.24 84.55
N ALA A 326 51.96 -30.50 85.88
CA ALA A 326 52.94 -29.90 86.78
C ALA A 326 54.33 -30.27 86.41
N ALA A 327 55.23 -29.30 86.49
CA ALA A 327 56.67 -29.47 86.44
C ALA A 327 57.19 -30.01 87.78
N GLU A 328 58.04 -31.02 87.73
CA GLU A 328 59.06 -31.24 88.74
C GLU A 328 60.34 -31.81 88.13
N ALA A 329 61.40 -31.21 88.61
CA ALA A 329 62.86 -31.52 88.60
C ALA A 329 63.61 -31.16 87.32
#